data_ff7de39f32ea0648cd942e79ea8c2c09
#
_entry.id   ff7de39f32ea0648cd942e79ea8c2c09
#
_cell.length_a   1.000
_cell.length_b   1.000
_cell.length_c   1.000
_cell.angle_alpha   90.00
_cell.angle_beta   90.00
_cell.angle_gamma   90.00
#
_symmetry.space_group_name_H-M   'P 1'
#
loop_
_entity.id
_entity.type
_entity.pdbx_description
1 polymer ?
#
loop_
_entity_poly.entity_id
_entity_poly.type
_entity_poly.pdbx_seq_one_letter_code
_entity_poly.pdbx_strand_id
1 'polypeptide(L)'
;VGAFNTYANLGVYTKPYFVTRIEDRHGNVISTFQPERHEAIDEKTAYLMLNLLEGVISNQGTGARLRNTNLWRERVTQEYGSFTMPIAGKTGTTQNHSDGWFIGVTPKLTAGVWTGADLRSIHFKTITSGQGANMALPIWGYFYKKVLADPTLRITEEGMEFKKPLNFNINLDCDEIEQEKAPSD
;
A
#
# COMPACT_ATOMS: atom_id res chain seq x y z
N VAL A 1 -6.86 4.36 -4.54
CA VAL A 1 -6.75 4.05 -3.08
C VAL A 1 -7.87 3.11 -2.67
N GLY A 2 -9.16 3.44 -2.94
CA GLY A 2 -10.30 2.61 -2.53
C GLY A 2 -10.21 1.15 -2.99
N ALA A 3 -9.84 0.88 -4.25
CA ALA A 3 -9.68 -0.48 -4.76
C ALA A 3 -8.58 -1.27 -4.01
N PHE A 4 -7.45 -0.63 -3.70
CA PHE A 4 -6.39 -1.27 -2.90
C PHE A 4 -6.82 -1.52 -1.46
N ASN A 5 -7.60 -0.62 -0.88
CA ASN A 5 -8.16 -0.82 0.46
C ASN A 5 -9.09 -2.03 0.54
N THR A 6 -9.75 -2.41 -0.56
CA THR A 6 -10.60 -3.60 -0.63
C THR A 6 -9.83 -4.88 -0.29
N TYR A 7 -8.57 -5.00 -0.70
CA TYR A 7 -7.74 -6.16 -0.37
C TYR A 7 -7.46 -6.26 1.14
N ALA A 8 -7.11 -5.14 1.79
CA ALA A 8 -6.87 -5.12 3.23
C ALA A 8 -8.16 -5.26 4.06
N ASN A 9 -9.30 -4.97 3.45
CA ASN A 9 -10.63 -5.04 4.07
C ASN A 9 -11.38 -6.34 3.71
N LEU A 10 -10.65 -7.44 3.52
CA LEU A 10 -11.20 -8.77 3.26
C LEU A 10 -12.21 -8.80 2.09
N GLY A 11 -11.91 -8.07 1.01
CA GLY A 11 -12.74 -8.03 -0.19
C GLY A 11 -13.92 -7.05 -0.17
N VAL A 12 -14.14 -6.37 0.94
CA VAL A 12 -15.22 -5.38 1.08
C VAL A 12 -14.75 -4.02 0.58
N TYR A 13 -15.31 -3.56 -0.51
CA TYR A 13 -15.11 -2.20 -0.99
C TYR A 13 -15.89 -1.21 -0.14
N THR A 14 -15.24 -0.15 0.25
CA THR A 14 -15.85 0.99 0.93
C THR A 14 -15.69 2.24 0.05
N LYS A 15 -16.79 2.85 -0.36
CA LYS A 15 -16.76 4.05 -1.18
C LYS A 15 -16.11 5.19 -0.39
N PRO A 16 -15.04 5.81 -0.91
CA PRO A 16 -14.42 6.94 -0.23
C PRO A 16 -15.40 8.08 -0.02
N TYR A 17 -15.42 8.63 1.18
CA TYR A 17 -16.20 9.80 1.53
C TYR A 17 -15.39 10.68 2.51
N PHE A 18 -15.64 11.97 2.51
CA PHE A 18 -14.89 12.94 3.32
C PHE A 18 -15.80 13.87 4.14
N VAL A 19 -17.12 13.75 3.97
CA VAL A 19 -18.09 14.42 4.82
C VAL A 19 -18.79 13.38 5.65
N THR A 20 -18.56 13.41 6.95
CA THR A 20 -19.15 12.46 7.91
C THR A 20 -20.41 13.01 8.56
N ARG A 21 -20.43 14.33 8.77
CA ARG A 21 -21.52 15.01 9.46
C ARG A 21 -21.61 16.48 9.04
N ILE A 22 -22.82 17.02 8.95
CA ILE A 22 -23.10 18.44 8.76
C ILE A 22 -23.82 18.94 10.00
N GLU A 23 -23.34 20.01 10.58
CA GLU A 23 -23.91 20.67 11.74
C GLU A 23 -24.26 22.13 11.43
N ASP A 24 -25.27 22.66 12.13
CA ASP A 24 -25.54 24.09 12.11
C ASP A 24 -24.54 24.85 13.01
N ARG A 25 -24.64 26.17 13.01
CA ARG A 25 -23.80 27.05 13.84
C ARG A 25 -23.97 26.87 15.35
N HIS A 26 -25.00 26.11 15.80
CA HIS A 26 -25.30 25.83 17.20
C HIS A 26 -24.87 24.43 17.62
N GLY A 27 -24.28 23.64 16.69
CA GLY A 27 -23.84 22.25 16.93
C GLY A 27 -24.96 21.22 16.74
N ASN A 28 -26.16 21.61 16.27
CA ASN A 28 -27.20 20.64 15.96
C ASN A 28 -26.85 19.89 14.67
N VAL A 29 -26.97 18.57 14.72
CA VAL A 29 -26.68 17.71 13.58
C VAL A 29 -27.80 17.84 12.55
N ILE A 30 -27.48 18.33 11.36
CA ILE A 30 -28.41 18.43 10.23
C ILE A 30 -28.45 17.11 9.46
N SER A 31 -27.27 16.50 9.22
CA SER A 31 -27.18 15.25 8.48
C SER A 31 -25.93 14.46 8.90
N THR A 32 -26.02 13.13 8.85
CA THR A 32 -24.91 12.20 9.01
C THR A 32 -24.80 11.31 7.79
N PHE A 33 -23.56 10.97 7.40
CA PHE A 33 -23.29 10.13 6.25
C PHE A 33 -22.59 8.86 6.71
N GLN A 34 -22.98 7.73 6.13
CA GLN A 34 -22.34 6.45 6.32
C GLN A 34 -21.71 6.00 5.01
N PRO A 35 -20.55 5.34 5.03
CA PRO A 35 -19.93 4.84 3.82
C PRO A 35 -20.77 3.73 3.19
N GLU A 36 -20.99 3.81 1.88
CA GLU A 36 -21.52 2.71 1.10
C GLU A 36 -20.48 1.57 1.05
N ARG A 37 -20.91 0.36 1.37
CA ARG A 37 -20.07 -0.84 1.39
C ARG A 37 -20.72 -1.97 0.62
N HIS A 38 -19.92 -2.73 -0.12
CA HIS A 38 -20.35 -3.98 -0.73
C HIS A 38 -19.16 -4.94 -0.87
N GLU A 39 -19.43 -6.22 -0.88
CA GLU A 39 -18.44 -7.24 -1.21
C GLU A 39 -18.12 -7.12 -2.70
N ALA A 40 -16.85 -6.85 -3.03
CA ALA A 40 -16.37 -6.70 -4.39
C ALA A 40 -15.64 -7.95 -4.89
N ILE A 41 -14.97 -8.65 -3.98
CA ILE A 41 -14.29 -9.94 -4.20
C ILE A 41 -14.37 -10.76 -2.90
N ASP A 42 -14.22 -12.08 -2.99
CA ASP A 42 -14.21 -12.94 -1.82
C ASP A 42 -12.95 -12.72 -0.94
N GLU A 43 -13.06 -13.06 0.35
CA GLU A 43 -12.01 -12.84 1.35
C GLU A 43 -10.69 -13.55 1.00
N LYS A 44 -10.75 -14.77 0.45
CA LYS A 44 -9.56 -15.55 0.12
C LYS A 44 -8.82 -14.93 -1.04
N THR A 45 -9.54 -14.53 -2.10
CA THR A 45 -8.98 -13.81 -3.25
C THR A 45 -8.36 -12.48 -2.84
N ALA A 46 -9.03 -11.74 -1.95
CA ALA A 46 -8.50 -10.48 -1.40
C ALA A 46 -7.19 -10.71 -0.65
N TYR A 47 -7.12 -11.75 0.19
CA TYR A 47 -5.92 -12.08 0.95
C TYR A 47 -4.76 -12.58 0.07
N LEU A 48 -5.06 -13.41 -0.94
CA LEU A 48 -4.06 -13.84 -1.93
C LEU A 48 -3.47 -12.64 -2.68
N MET A 49 -4.32 -11.72 -3.11
CA MET A 49 -3.84 -10.51 -3.78
C MET A 49 -3.01 -9.62 -2.86
N LEU A 50 -3.38 -9.53 -1.59
CA LEU A 50 -2.62 -8.80 -0.59
C LEU A 50 -1.22 -9.41 -0.40
N ASN A 51 -1.12 -10.73 -0.33
CA ASN A 51 0.14 -11.45 -0.23
C ASN A 51 1.05 -11.20 -1.45
N LEU A 52 0.49 -11.23 -2.67
CA LEU A 52 1.23 -10.86 -3.88
C LEU A 52 1.75 -9.41 -3.82
N LEU A 53 0.96 -8.49 -3.28
CA LEU A 53 1.35 -7.08 -3.11
C LEU A 53 2.40 -6.89 -2.01
N GLU A 54 2.46 -7.75 -0.99
CA GLU A 54 3.57 -7.79 -0.01
C GLU A 54 4.89 -8.19 -0.68
N GLY A 55 4.86 -9.08 -1.67
CA GLY A 55 6.03 -9.45 -2.47
C GLY A 55 6.68 -8.25 -3.18
N VAL A 56 5.94 -7.21 -3.52
CA VAL A 56 6.49 -5.95 -4.10
C VAL A 56 7.40 -5.22 -3.11
N ILE A 57 7.19 -5.42 -1.81
CA ILE A 57 7.95 -4.79 -0.73
C ILE A 57 9.08 -5.71 -0.23
N SER A 58 9.14 -6.94 -0.71
CA SER A 58 10.22 -7.88 -0.40
C SER A 58 11.57 -7.44 -1.01
N ASN A 59 12.65 -8.11 -0.63
CA ASN A 59 14.02 -7.73 -1.01
C ASN A 59 14.30 -7.63 -2.52
N GLN A 60 13.48 -8.25 -3.36
CA GLN A 60 13.61 -8.20 -4.83
C GLN A 60 12.53 -7.36 -5.51
N GLY A 61 11.57 -6.87 -4.74
CA GLY A 61 10.46 -6.09 -5.26
C GLY A 61 10.80 -4.62 -5.54
N THR A 62 9.97 -3.97 -6.34
CA THR A 62 10.16 -2.55 -6.72
C THR A 62 9.99 -1.58 -5.55
N GLY A 63 9.37 -2.03 -4.45
CA GLY A 63 9.20 -1.29 -3.20
C GLY A 63 10.16 -1.68 -2.08
N ALA A 64 11.14 -2.55 -2.33
CA ALA A 64 12.06 -3.10 -1.34
C ALA A 64 12.79 -2.05 -0.49
N ARG A 65 12.94 -0.82 -1.00
CA ARG A 65 13.57 0.29 -0.29
C ARG A 65 12.82 0.71 0.98
N LEU A 66 11.55 0.35 1.11
CA LEU A 66 10.80 0.58 2.35
C LEU A 66 11.25 -0.36 3.49
N ARG A 67 11.83 -1.52 3.16
CA ARG A 67 12.35 -2.51 4.11
C ARG A 67 13.84 -2.36 4.34
N ASN A 68 14.59 -2.29 3.26
CA ASN A 68 16.04 -2.45 3.26
C ASN A 68 16.74 -1.12 3.08
N THR A 69 17.48 -0.71 4.08
CA THR A 69 18.27 0.52 4.09
C THR A 69 19.60 0.38 3.35
N ASN A 70 20.04 -0.86 3.06
CA ASN A 70 21.33 -1.14 2.43
C ASN A 70 21.28 -1.15 0.90
N LEU A 71 20.09 -1.03 0.31
CA LEU A 71 19.90 -0.97 -1.13
C LEU A 71 19.99 0.49 -1.62
N TRP A 72 21.10 0.84 -2.26
CA TRP A 72 21.27 2.11 -2.99
C TRP A 72 21.21 3.42 -2.17
N ARG A 73 22.37 3.97 -1.83
CA ARG A 73 22.53 5.22 -1.10
C ARG A 73 21.90 5.15 0.31
N GLU A 74 22.48 4.34 1.17
CA GLU A 74 22.09 4.06 2.56
C GLU A 74 21.50 5.27 3.33
N ARG A 75 22.07 6.45 3.13
CA ARG A 75 21.65 7.64 3.85
C ARG A 75 20.25 8.13 3.49
N VAL A 76 19.86 8.06 2.22
CA VAL A 76 18.56 8.58 1.74
C VAL A 76 17.44 7.59 2.02
N THR A 77 17.70 6.29 1.90
CA THR A 77 16.68 5.27 2.18
C THR A 77 16.41 5.10 3.67
N GLN A 78 17.38 5.35 4.55
CA GLN A 78 17.18 5.37 5.99
C GLN A 78 16.17 6.42 6.44
N GLU A 79 16.10 7.56 5.75
CA GLU A 79 15.20 8.65 6.11
C GLU A 79 13.73 8.29 5.90
N TYR A 80 13.39 7.53 4.85
CA TYR A 80 12.00 7.19 4.51
C TYR A 80 11.67 5.69 4.56
N GLY A 81 12.63 4.82 4.81
CA GLY A 81 12.48 3.36 4.85
C GLY A 81 12.62 2.77 6.26
N SER A 82 13.09 1.52 6.33
CA SER A 82 13.29 0.76 7.59
C SER A 82 11.99 0.41 8.34
N PHE A 83 10.89 0.23 7.61
CA PHE A 83 9.65 -0.24 8.21
C PHE A 83 9.73 -1.74 8.51
N THR A 84 9.23 -2.15 9.67
CA THR A 84 9.14 -3.56 10.11
C THR A 84 7.74 -4.12 9.97
N MET A 85 6.72 -3.26 10.02
CA MET A 85 5.30 -3.65 9.88
C MET A 85 4.97 -4.25 8.51
N PRO A 86 3.91 -5.05 8.37
CA PRO A 86 3.41 -5.52 7.09
C PRO A 86 3.04 -4.35 6.17
N ILE A 87 3.56 -4.38 4.94
CA ILE A 87 3.24 -3.42 3.89
C ILE A 87 3.02 -4.20 2.60
N ALA A 88 1.85 -4.04 2.02
CA ALA A 88 1.54 -4.43 0.67
C ALA A 88 1.55 -3.18 -0.22
N GLY A 89 1.93 -3.28 -1.49
CA GLY A 89 1.93 -2.09 -2.32
C GLY A 89 2.26 -2.32 -3.78
N LYS A 90 2.18 -1.24 -4.56
CA LYS A 90 2.53 -1.28 -5.98
C LYS A 90 3.07 0.06 -6.45
N THR A 91 4.18 0.01 -7.16
CA THR A 91 4.71 1.14 -7.92
C THR A 91 4.01 1.23 -9.28
N GLY A 92 3.85 2.44 -9.79
CA GLY A 92 3.39 2.72 -11.14
C GLY A 92 4.31 3.71 -11.82
N THR A 93 4.52 3.54 -13.12
CA THR A 93 5.28 4.47 -13.95
C THR A 93 4.60 4.53 -15.30
N THR A 94 4.20 5.70 -15.74
CA THR A 94 3.63 5.87 -17.07
C THR A 94 4.72 5.90 -18.15
N GLN A 95 4.30 5.68 -19.38
CA GLN A 95 5.18 5.80 -20.53
C GLN A 95 5.79 7.20 -20.55
N ASN A 96 7.01 7.30 -21.08
CA ASN A 96 7.77 8.54 -21.16
C ASN A 96 8.13 9.16 -19.79
N HIS A 97 7.96 8.40 -18.69
CA HIS A 97 8.34 8.83 -17.33
C HIS A 97 7.71 10.15 -16.88
N SER A 98 6.47 10.42 -17.32
CA SER A 98 5.74 11.65 -16.99
C SER A 98 5.05 11.58 -15.64
N ASP A 99 4.63 10.37 -15.21
CA ASP A 99 3.94 10.17 -13.94
C ASP A 99 4.51 8.99 -13.17
N GLY A 100 4.62 9.14 -11.87
CA GLY A 100 4.97 8.07 -10.94
C GLY A 100 3.89 7.89 -9.87
N TRP A 101 3.57 6.64 -9.58
CA TRP A 101 2.64 6.25 -8.55
C TRP A 101 3.28 5.31 -7.54
N PHE A 102 2.85 5.42 -6.30
CA PHE A 102 2.98 4.37 -5.32
C PHE A 102 1.72 4.31 -4.47
N ILE A 103 1.12 3.13 -4.36
CA ILE A 103 0.04 2.87 -3.41
C ILE A 103 0.58 1.85 -2.42
N GLY A 104 0.57 2.22 -1.14
CA GLY A 104 0.95 1.36 -0.04
C GLY A 104 -0.23 1.12 0.89
N VAL A 105 -0.37 -0.13 1.28
CA VAL A 105 -1.43 -0.65 2.15
C VAL A 105 -0.79 -1.24 3.38
N THR A 106 -1.25 -0.84 4.54
CA THR A 106 -0.91 -1.47 5.82
C THR A 106 -2.19 -1.94 6.49
N PRO A 107 -2.12 -2.72 7.56
CA PRO A 107 -3.31 -3.16 8.30
C PRO A 107 -4.18 -2.03 8.85
N LYS A 108 -3.64 -0.82 8.96
CA LYS A 108 -4.34 0.34 9.58
C LYS A 108 -4.63 1.47 8.61
N LEU A 109 -3.87 1.61 7.52
CA LEU A 109 -3.98 2.77 6.63
C LEU A 109 -3.57 2.42 5.21
N THR A 110 -4.38 2.82 4.24
CA THR A 110 -4.05 2.78 2.82
C THR A 110 -3.78 4.19 2.32
N ALA A 111 -2.61 4.42 1.74
CA ALA A 111 -2.23 5.72 1.19
C ALA A 111 -1.70 5.57 -0.24
N GLY A 112 -2.02 6.53 -1.08
CA GLY A 112 -1.53 6.61 -2.45
C GLY A 112 -0.82 7.93 -2.70
N VAL A 113 0.28 7.89 -3.42
CA VAL A 113 1.05 9.05 -3.85
C VAL A 113 1.14 9.06 -5.36
N TRP A 114 0.83 10.19 -5.95
CA TRP A 114 1.07 10.52 -7.35
C TRP A 114 2.05 11.66 -7.46
N THR A 115 2.95 11.56 -8.40
CA THR A 115 3.89 12.60 -8.78
C THR A 115 3.87 12.74 -10.28
N GLY A 116 3.71 13.95 -10.76
CA GLY A 116 3.62 14.25 -12.18
C GLY A 116 3.44 15.74 -12.41
N ALA A 117 3.23 16.11 -13.65
CA ALA A 117 2.90 17.48 -14.06
C ALA A 117 1.58 17.50 -14.83
N ASP A 118 0.98 18.69 -14.95
CA ASP A 118 -0.28 18.87 -15.67
C ASP A 118 -0.22 18.44 -17.14
N LEU A 119 0.97 18.58 -17.75
CA LEU A 119 1.23 18.20 -19.12
C LEU A 119 2.20 17.02 -19.18
N ARG A 120 1.81 15.95 -19.87
CA ARG A 120 2.68 14.77 -20.10
C ARG A 120 3.94 15.03 -20.89
N SER A 121 4.03 16.19 -21.56
CA SER A 121 5.26 16.64 -22.19
C SER A 121 6.35 17.02 -21.19
N ILE A 122 5.98 17.26 -19.93
CA ILE A 122 6.89 17.47 -18.82
C ILE A 122 7.20 16.11 -18.23
N HIS A 123 8.40 15.61 -18.46
CA HIS A 123 8.80 14.28 -18.05
C HIS A 123 10.29 14.19 -17.73
N PHE A 124 10.68 13.15 -17.01
CA PHE A 124 12.09 12.86 -16.78
C PHE A 124 12.74 12.25 -18.03
N LYS A 125 14.02 12.57 -18.25
CA LYS A 125 14.78 12.04 -19.40
C LYS A 125 15.06 10.53 -19.30
N THR A 126 15.09 9.99 -18.08
CA THR A 126 15.44 8.58 -17.85
C THR A 126 14.48 7.93 -16.88
N ILE A 127 14.29 6.62 -17.03
CA ILE A 127 13.50 5.82 -16.09
C ILE A 127 14.08 5.86 -14.68
N THR A 128 15.40 5.96 -14.54
CA THR A 128 16.05 6.03 -13.22
C THR A 128 15.58 7.23 -12.39
N SER A 129 15.27 8.35 -13.03
CA SER A 129 14.74 9.53 -12.35
C SER A 129 13.20 9.51 -12.26
N GLY A 130 12.54 8.99 -13.31
CA GLY A 130 11.11 9.11 -13.49
C GLY A 130 10.26 7.88 -13.12
N GLN A 131 10.84 6.84 -12.52
CA GLN A 131 10.04 5.71 -12.04
C GLN A 131 9.38 5.99 -10.69
N GLY A 132 8.18 5.45 -10.49
CA GLY A 132 7.40 5.64 -9.26
C GLY A 132 8.14 5.24 -7.98
N ALA A 133 9.06 4.25 -8.07
CA ALA A 133 9.95 3.87 -6.97
C ALA A 133 10.92 4.98 -6.54
N ASN A 134 11.23 5.94 -7.43
CA ASN A 134 12.14 7.05 -7.13
C ASN A 134 11.40 8.37 -6.86
N MET A 135 10.18 8.52 -7.37
CA MET A 135 9.39 9.75 -7.21
C MET A 135 8.34 9.63 -6.09
N ALA A 136 7.43 8.67 -6.21
CA ALA A 136 6.25 8.57 -5.35
C ALA A 136 6.51 7.77 -4.06
N LEU A 137 7.27 6.68 -4.15
CA LEU A 137 7.53 5.79 -3.01
C LEU A 137 8.25 6.50 -1.84
N PRO A 138 9.30 7.35 -2.06
CA PRO A 138 9.93 8.09 -0.96
C PRO A 138 8.94 9.02 -0.24
N ILE A 139 8.05 9.69 -0.99
CA ILE A 139 7.04 10.60 -0.42
C ILE A 139 6.09 9.80 0.47
N TRP A 140 5.67 8.61 0.03
CA TRP A 140 4.86 7.71 0.85
C TRP A 140 5.61 7.30 2.14
N GLY A 141 6.89 6.97 2.02
CA GLY A 141 7.71 6.60 3.17
C GLY A 141 7.83 7.74 4.20
N TYR A 142 8.14 8.95 3.76
CA TYR A 142 8.17 10.13 4.64
C TYR A 142 6.81 10.42 5.27
N PHE A 143 5.73 10.32 4.50
CA PHE A 143 4.37 10.48 5.01
C PHE A 143 4.10 9.45 6.12
N TYR A 144 4.41 8.19 5.87
CA TYR A 144 4.11 7.13 6.84
C TYR A 144 4.97 7.23 8.10
N LYS A 145 6.22 7.66 7.99
CA LYS A 145 7.05 8.00 9.16
C LYS A 145 6.41 9.07 10.04
N LYS A 146 5.82 10.10 9.43
CA LYS A 146 5.08 11.13 10.18
C LYS A 146 3.81 10.57 10.82
N VAL A 147 3.10 9.66 10.14
CA VAL A 147 1.94 8.97 10.71
C VAL A 147 2.32 8.18 11.96
N LEU A 148 3.42 7.43 11.92
CA LEU A 148 3.91 6.65 13.06
C LEU A 148 4.42 7.53 14.21
N ALA A 149 4.95 8.71 13.90
CA ALA A 149 5.46 9.66 14.88
C ALA A 149 4.35 10.48 15.58
N ASP A 150 3.13 10.47 15.04
CA ASP A 150 1.99 11.20 15.61
C ASP A 150 1.20 10.33 16.59
N PRO A 151 1.33 10.54 17.91
CA PRO A 151 0.65 9.72 18.90
C PRO A 151 -0.88 9.88 18.89
N THR A 152 -1.39 10.97 18.31
CA THR A 152 -2.84 11.21 18.22
C THR A 152 -3.55 10.24 17.29
N LEU A 153 -2.83 9.71 16.29
CA LEU A 153 -3.34 8.74 15.32
C LEU A 153 -3.41 7.32 15.89
N ARG A 154 -2.69 7.03 16.97
CA ARG A 154 -2.63 5.71 17.62
C ARG A 154 -2.28 4.58 16.64
N ILE A 155 -1.40 4.85 15.70
CA ILE A 155 -0.88 3.91 14.72
C ILE A 155 0.58 3.63 15.07
N THR A 156 0.90 2.38 15.41
CA THR A 156 2.25 1.91 15.74
C THR A 156 2.60 0.72 14.86
N GLU A 157 3.88 0.44 14.67
CA GLU A 157 4.31 -0.75 13.91
C GLU A 157 4.05 -2.05 14.68
N GLU A 158 4.08 -1.99 16.00
CA GLU A 158 3.94 -3.15 16.89
C GLU A 158 2.54 -3.77 16.78
N GLY A 159 2.49 -5.08 16.59
CA GLY A 159 1.26 -5.85 16.52
C GLY A 159 0.42 -5.59 15.28
N MET A 160 0.97 -4.94 14.25
CA MET A 160 0.29 -4.80 12.97
C MET A 160 0.35 -6.11 12.19
N GLU A 161 -0.81 -6.67 11.88
CA GLU A 161 -0.95 -7.83 11.02
C GLU A 161 -2.14 -7.67 10.07
N PHE A 162 -2.00 -8.16 8.85
CA PHE A 162 -3.13 -8.27 7.94
C PHE A 162 -4.07 -9.38 8.42
N LYS A 163 -5.36 -9.12 8.38
CA LYS A 163 -6.37 -10.10 8.75
C LYS A 163 -6.35 -11.26 7.75
N LYS A 164 -6.11 -12.46 8.27
CA LYS A 164 -6.21 -13.70 7.50
C LYS A 164 -7.66 -14.20 7.52
N PRO A 165 -8.23 -14.62 6.38
CA PRO A 165 -9.56 -15.21 6.34
C PRO A 165 -9.68 -16.45 7.23
N LEU A 166 -10.86 -16.66 7.80
CA LEU A 166 -11.16 -17.91 8.50
C LEU A 166 -11.09 -19.08 7.49
N ASN A 167 -10.52 -20.21 7.92
CA ASN A 167 -10.36 -21.40 7.06
C ASN A 167 -9.50 -21.17 5.80
N PHE A 168 -8.50 -20.32 5.89
CA PHE A 168 -7.51 -20.15 4.84
C PHE A 168 -6.46 -21.28 4.91
N ASN A 169 -6.56 -22.20 3.96
CA ASN A 169 -5.73 -23.42 3.88
C ASN A 169 -4.89 -23.49 2.59
N ILE A 170 -4.70 -22.36 1.91
CA ILE A 170 -3.88 -22.30 0.70
C ILE A 170 -2.42 -22.14 1.14
N ASN A 171 -1.55 -23.01 0.64
CA ASN A 171 -0.11 -22.83 0.80
C ASN A 171 0.37 -21.65 -0.06
N LEU A 172 1.09 -20.73 0.53
CA LEU A 172 1.65 -19.54 -0.13
C LEU A 172 3.15 -19.68 -0.42
N ASP A 173 3.76 -20.78 0.00
CA ASP A 173 5.17 -21.08 -0.27
C ASP A 173 5.31 -21.76 -1.62
N CYS A 174 5.83 -21.01 -2.61
CA CYS A 174 6.02 -21.52 -3.96
C CYS A 174 7.10 -22.62 -4.01
N ASP A 175 8.10 -22.55 -3.15
CA ASP A 175 9.22 -23.52 -3.13
C ASP A 175 8.72 -24.88 -2.61
N GLU A 176 7.83 -24.89 -1.61
CA GLU A 176 7.19 -26.13 -1.14
C GLU A 176 6.27 -26.75 -2.21
N ILE A 177 5.50 -25.92 -2.93
CA ILE A 177 4.60 -26.39 -3.99
C ILE A 177 5.39 -27.00 -5.16
N GLU A 178 6.55 -26.45 -5.49
CA GLU A 178 7.41 -26.99 -6.55
C GLU A 178 8.05 -28.33 -6.14
N GLN A 179 8.44 -28.47 -4.86
CA GLN A 179 8.99 -29.72 -4.33
C GLN A 179 7.95 -30.85 -4.31
N GLU A 180 6.70 -30.55 -3.96
CA GLU A 180 5.60 -31.54 -4.00
C GLU A 180 5.25 -32.01 -5.43
N LYS A 181 5.55 -31.20 -6.45
CA LYS A 181 5.29 -31.53 -7.86
C LYS A 181 6.46 -32.19 -8.57
N ALA A 182 7.65 -32.22 -7.96
CA ALA A 182 8.80 -32.91 -8.51
C ALA A 182 8.50 -34.41 -8.56
N PRO A 183 8.69 -35.10 -9.71
CA PRO A 183 8.52 -36.53 -9.76
C PRO A 183 9.51 -37.19 -8.79
N SER A 184 9.00 -38.08 -7.94
CA SER A 184 9.85 -38.95 -7.14
C SER A 184 10.58 -39.93 -8.10
N ASP A 185 11.91 -39.79 -8.23
CA ASP A 185 12.77 -40.71 -8.94
C ASP A 185 12.68 -42.13 -8.37
#